data_0b718763d0e5ab571c5db3689e8532a5
#
_entry.id   0b718763d0e5ab571c5db3689e8532a5
#
_cell.length_a   1.000
_cell.length_b   1.000
_cell.length_c   1.000
_cell.angle_alpha   90.00
_cell.angle_beta   90.00
_cell.angle_gamma   90.00
#
_symmetry.space_group_name_H-M   'P 1'
#
loop_
_entity.id
_entity.type
_entity.pdbx_description
1 polymer ?
#
loop_
_entity_poly.entity_id
_entity_poly.type
_entity_poly.pdbx_seq_one_letter_code
_entity_poly.pdbx_strand_id
1 'polypeptide(L)'
;GILMMYNTGDAKQLKCQKPILDMKDVAPYIQHLADYPLPLSAAYPLFSWRILFRGDKFVGIIHADDDFPILPGDSIVTRKPEMTDIMEAVKSVNHQNKDINNEVILFDLSSQNIKRFNSEDYERIYLHE
;
A
#
# COMPACT_ATOMS: atom_id res chain seq x y z
N GLY A 1 18.27 -3.05 -5.27
CA GLY A 1 16.87 -3.49 -5.44
C GLY A 1 15.87 -2.55 -4.76
N ILE A 2 14.61 -2.75 -5.06
CA ILE A 2 13.52 -1.98 -4.46
C ILE A 2 12.57 -2.95 -3.77
N LEU A 3 12.39 -2.76 -2.47
CA LEU A 3 11.41 -3.50 -1.68
C LEU A 3 10.05 -2.80 -1.81
N MET A 4 9.11 -3.46 -2.48
CA MET A 4 7.76 -2.92 -2.67
C MET A 4 6.87 -3.30 -1.48
N MET A 5 6.56 -2.33 -0.63
CA MET A 5 5.73 -2.51 0.56
C MET A 5 4.25 -2.25 0.26
N TYR A 6 3.74 -2.91 -0.77
CA TYR A 6 2.33 -2.82 -1.19
C TYR A 6 1.91 -4.08 -1.93
N ASN A 7 0.60 -4.21 -2.21
CA ASN A 7 -0.02 -5.41 -2.78
C ASN A 7 0.22 -6.65 -1.93
N THR A 8 0.13 -6.49 -0.62
CA THR A 8 0.47 -7.55 0.34
C THR A 8 -0.64 -8.58 0.50
N GLY A 9 -1.87 -8.24 0.16
CA GLY A 9 -3.03 -9.12 0.25
C GLY A 9 -3.72 -9.34 -1.09
N ASP A 10 -4.83 -10.06 -1.07
CA ASP A 10 -5.60 -10.38 -2.27
C ASP A 10 -6.80 -9.42 -2.42
N ALA A 11 -6.68 -8.47 -3.35
CA ALA A 11 -7.74 -7.51 -3.65
C ALA A 11 -9.02 -8.16 -4.20
N LYS A 12 -8.93 -9.36 -4.73
CA LYS A 12 -10.08 -10.11 -5.28
C LYS A 12 -10.98 -10.70 -4.20
N GLN A 13 -10.51 -10.75 -2.97
CA GLN A 13 -11.26 -11.28 -1.84
C GLN A 13 -11.98 -10.15 -1.09
N LEU A 14 -13.30 -10.21 -1.05
CA LEU A 14 -14.10 -9.22 -0.31
C LEU A 14 -13.72 -9.18 1.17
N LYS A 15 -13.34 -10.32 1.73
CA LYS A 15 -12.92 -10.43 3.14
C LYS A 15 -11.58 -9.78 3.45
N CYS A 16 -10.74 -9.55 2.45
CA CYS A 16 -9.45 -8.90 2.63
C CYS A 16 -9.64 -7.40 2.75
N GLN A 17 -9.59 -6.89 3.97
CA GLN A 17 -9.83 -5.46 4.24
C GLN A 17 -8.63 -4.58 3.92
N LYS A 18 -7.42 -5.13 3.93
CA LYS A 18 -6.17 -4.39 3.69
C LYS A 18 -5.33 -5.05 2.60
N PRO A 19 -5.83 -5.13 1.35
CA PRO A 19 -5.08 -5.80 0.29
C PRO A 19 -3.86 -5.01 -0.19
N ILE A 20 -3.83 -3.70 0.04
CA ILE A 20 -2.71 -2.87 -0.38
C ILE A 20 -1.55 -3.00 0.60
N LEU A 21 -1.81 -2.85 1.89
CA LEU A 21 -0.76 -2.97 2.91
C LEU A 21 -1.35 -3.49 4.21
N ASP A 22 -0.97 -4.70 4.60
CA ASP A 22 -1.26 -5.27 5.91
C ASP A 22 0.03 -5.83 6.50
N MET A 23 0.42 -5.35 7.65
CA MET A 23 1.65 -5.77 8.31
C MET A 23 1.66 -7.26 8.69
N LYS A 24 0.49 -7.87 8.87
CA LYS A 24 0.39 -9.32 9.09
C LYS A 24 0.93 -10.13 7.92
N ASP A 25 0.67 -9.63 6.69
CA ASP A 25 1.13 -10.28 5.47
C ASP A 25 2.62 -10.02 5.21
N VAL A 26 3.12 -8.88 5.66
CA VAL A 26 4.48 -8.42 5.40
C VAL A 26 5.48 -8.95 6.43
N ALA A 27 5.07 -9.13 7.67
CA ALA A 27 5.96 -9.51 8.76
C ALA A 27 6.85 -10.73 8.49
N PRO A 28 6.36 -11.81 7.83
CA PRO A 28 7.23 -12.96 7.51
C PRO A 28 8.38 -12.62 6.59
N TYR A 29 8.21 -11.62 5.72
CA TYR A 29 9.25 -11.20 4.77
C TYR A 29 10.24 -10.22 5.39
N ILE A 30 9.77 -9.32 6.22
CA ILE A 30 10.60 -8.28 6.85
C ILE A 30 11.70 -8.89 7.73
N GLN A 31 11.42 -9.97 8.42
CA GLN A 31 12.39 -10.60 9.32
C GLN A 31 13.65 -11.10 8.61
N HIS A 32 13.62 -11.26 7.30
CA HIS A 32 14.76 -11.71 6.50
C HIS A 32 15.55 -10.58 5.83
N LEU A 33 15.14 -9.32 6.01
CA LEU A 33 15.78 -8.18 5.34
C LEU A 33 17.23 -7.96 5.76
N ALA A 34 17.55 -8.27 7.02
CA ALA A 34 18.92 -8.13 7.52
C ALA A 34 19.90 -9.05 6.80
N ASP A 35 19.42 -10.18 6.27
CA ASP A 35 20.23 -11.18 5.60
C ASP A 35 20.28 -11.00 4.08
N TYR A 36 19.56 -10.02 3.54
CA TYR A 36 19.51 -9.77 2.10
C TYR A 36 20.83 -9.15 1.63
N PRO A 37 21.52 -9.79 0.65
CA PRO A 37 22.92 -9.43 0.34
C PRO A 37 23.07 -8.18 -0.52
N LEU A 38 22.01 -7.72 -1.17
CA LEU A 38 22.07 -6.55 -2.06
C LEU A 38 21.51 -5.31 -1.39
N PRO A 39 21.99 -4.10 -1.75
CA PRO A 39 21.37 -2.86 -1.29
C PRO A 39 19.90 -2.76 -1.70
N LEU A 40 19.04 -2.29 -0.79
CA LEU A 40 17.63 -2.11 -1.01
C LEU A 40 17.20 -0.67 -0.73
N SER A 41 16.23 -0.20 -1.51
CA SER A 41 15.40 0.97 -1.20
C SER A 41 13.98 0.49 -0.97
N ALA A 42 13.19 1.23 -0.20
CA ALA A 42 11.81 0.85 0.06
C ALA A 42 10.82 1.74 -0.70
N ALA A 43 9.77 1.12 -1.22
CA ALA A 43 8.65 1.83 -1.85
C ALA A 43 7.37 1.57 -1.05
N TYR A 44 6.70 2.66 -0.67
CA TYR A 44 5.47 2.62 0.13
C TYR A 44 4.28 3.14 -0.68
N PRO A 45 3.06 2.64 -0.44
CA PRO A 45 1.91 2.99 -1.27
C PRO A 45 1.28 4.33 -0.87
N LEU A 46 0.94 5.13 -1.87
CA LEU A 46 0.06 6.29 -1.71
C LEU A 46 -1.30 6.07 -2.36
N PHE A 47 -1.43 5.04 -3.19
CA PHE A 47 -2.62 4.81 -4.00
C PHE A 47 -3.75 4.18 -3.20
N SER A 48 -4.96 4.32 -3.75
CA SER A 48 -6.15 3.62 -3.27
C SER A 48 -6.82 2.88 -4.42
N TRP A 49 -7.59 1.83 -4.10
CA TRP A 49 -8.37 1.09 -5.08
C TRP A 49 -9.85 1.20 -4.77
N ARG A 50 -10.63 1.43 -5.81
CA ARG A 50 -12.08 1.22 -5.81
C ARG A 50 -12.34 -0.11 -6.50
N ILE A 51 -12.87 -1.07 -5.75
CA ILE A 51 -13.04 -2.45 -6.22
C ILE A 51 -14.51 -2.74 -6.35
N LEU A 52 -14.92 -3.19 -7.54
CA LEU A 52 -16.29 -3.58 -7.81
C LEU A 52 -16.48 -5.07 -7.52
N PHE A 53 -17.42 -5.36 -6.65
CA PHE A 53 -17.88 -6.74 -6.35
C PHE A 53 -19.32 -6.93 -6.79
N ARG A 54 -19.59 -8.08 -7.38
CA ARG A 54 -20.95 -8.52 -7.73
C ARG A 54 -21.34 -9.67 -6.81
N GLY A 55 -22.14 -9.37 -5.77
CA GLY A 55 -22.23 -10.23 -4.61
C GLY A 55 -20.87 -10.35 -3.94
N ASP A 56 -20.36 -11.57 -3.78
CA ASP A 56 -19.04 -11.83 -3.22
C ASP A 56 -17.93 -11.94 -4.27
N LYS A 57 -18.29 -11.78 -5.56
CA LYS A 57 -17.36 -12.02 -6.66
C LYS A 57 -16.68 -10.73 -7.09
N PHE A 58 -15.38 -10.81 -7.26
CA PHE A 58 -14.56 -9.72 -7.82
C PHE A 58 -14.92 -9.52 -9.29
N VAL A 59 -15.22 -8.27 -9.66
CA VAL A 59 -15.47 -7.87 -11.04
C VAL A 59 -14.27 -7.11 -11.62
N GLY A 60 -13.76 -6.13 -10.91
CA GLY A 60 -12.61 -5.36 -11.38
C GLY A 60 -12.26 -4.20 -10.45
N ILE A 61 -11.14 -3.56 -10.77
CA ILE A 61 -10.71 -2.33 -10.13
C ILE A 61 -11.16 -1.16 -11.01
N ILE A 62 -11.88 -0.21 -10.42
CA ILE A 62 -12.40 0.96 -11.14
C ILE A 62 -11.40 2.10 -11.01
N HIS A 63 -10.88 2.58 -12.14
CA HIS A 63 -10.05 3.77 -12.21
C HIS A 63 -10.91 5.02 -12.31
N ALA A 64 -10.36 6.18 -11.97
CA ALA A 64 -11.10 7.43 -11.84
C ALA A 64 -11.84 7.85 -13.14
N ASP A 65 -11.29 7.48 -14.30
CA ASP A 65 -11.84 7.84 -15.61
C ASP A 65 -12.67 6.71 -16.25
N ASP A 66 -12.87 5.61 -15.53
CA ASP A 66 -13.63 4.48 -16.06
C ASP A 66 -15.14 4.73 -15.97
N ASP A 67 -15.82 4.57 -17.10
CA ASP A 67 -17.28 4.52 -17.17
C ASP A 67 -17.74 3.07 -17.04
N PHE A 68 -17.75 2.58 -15.81
CA PHE A 68 -18.03 1.17 -15.54
C PHE A 68 -19.53 0.97 -15.24
N PRO A 69 -20.23 0.06 -15.95
CA PRO A 69 -21.64 -0.18 -15.70
C PRO A 69 -21.84 -0.86 -14.35
N ILE A 70 -22.66 -0.25 -13.49
CA ILE A 70 -23.02 -0.79 -12.19
C ILE A 70 -24.40 -1.43 -12.30
N LEU A 71 -24.48 -2.72 -11.96
CA LEU A 71 -25.73 -3.49 -11.99
C LEU A 71 -26.33 -3.62 -10.59
N PRO A 72 -27.62 -3.94 -10.46
CA PRO A 72 -28.22 -4.26 -9.17
C PRO A 72 -27.46 -5.40 -8.47
N GLY A 73 -27.18 -5.23 -7.19
CA GLY A 73 -26.38 -6.17 -6.41
C GLY A 73 -24.89 -5.93 -6.44
N ASP A 74 -24.41 -4.95 -7.22
CA ASP A 74 -23.01 -4.55 -7.23
C ASP A 74 -22.70 -3.66 -6.03
N SER A 75 -21.49 -3.80 -5.50
CA SER A 75 -20.97 -2.92 -4.46
C SER A 75 -19.56 -2.43 -4.83
N ILE A 76 -19.28 -1.18 -4.46
CA ILE A 76 -17.96 -0.60 -4.65
C ILE A 76 -17.32 -0.46 -3.26
N VAL A 77 -16.15 -1.07 -3.11
CA VAL A 77 -15.38 -1.02 -1.86
C VAL A 77 -14.11 -0.24 -2.12
N THR A 78 -13.85 0.78 -1.29
CA THR A 78 -12.60 1.53 -1.36
C THR A 78 -11.58 0.91 -0.41
N ARG A 79 -10.41 0.57 -0.94
CA ARG A 79 -9.27 0.06 -0.17
C ARG A 79 -8.13 1.06 -0.28
N LYS A 80 -7.64 1.52 0.86
CA LYS A 80 -6.55 2.50 0.93
C LYS A 80 -5.69 2.24 2.15
N PRO A 81 -4.36 2.44 2.07
CA PRO A 81 -3.53 2.41 3.27
C PRO A 81 -3.76 3.69 4.07
N GLU A 82 -3.85 3.55 5.38
CA GLU A 82 -3.86 4.68 6.27
C GLU A 82 -2.43 5.11 6.61
N MET A 83 -2.26 6.34 7.08
CA MET A 83 -0.93 6.83 7.48
C MET A 83 -0.30 5.95 8.56
N THR A 84 -1.11 5.42 9.47
CA THR A 84 -0.66 4.49 10.50
C THR A 84 -0.07 3.20 9.92
N ASP A 85 -0.70 2.65 8.86
CA ASP A 85 -0.19 1.44 8.19
C ASP A 85 1.16 1.71 7.53
N ILE A 86 1.28 2.84 6.85
CA ILE A 86 2.52 3.24 6.17
C ILE A 86 3.64 3.44 7.20
N MET A 87 3.36 4.17 8.28
CA MET A 87 4.36 4.42 9.31
C MET A 87 4.76 3.15 10.07
N GLU A 88 3.85 2.23 10.29
CA GLU A 88 4.18 0.93 10.87
C GLU A 88 5.13 0.14 9.96
N ALA A 89 4.89 0.17 8.64
CA ALA A 89 5.77 -0.46 7.65
C ALA A 89 7.15 0.21 7.65
N VAL A 90 7.21 1.54 7.62
CA VAL A 90 8.47 2.30 7.66
C VAL A 90 9.29 1.95 8.90
N LYS A 91 8.66 1.95 10.06
CA LYS A 91 9.33 1.64 11.33
C LYS A 91 9.81 0.20 11.38
N SER A 92 9.02 -0.74 10.87
CA SER A 92 9.38 -2.16 10.86
C SER A 92 10.58 -2.43 9.94
N VAL A 93 10.61 -1.82 8.76
CA VAL A 93 11.75 -1.88 7.85
C VAL A 93 12.99 -1.27 8.50
N ASN A 94 12.83 -0.10 9.11
CA ASN A 94 13.92 0.63 9.76
C ASN A 94 14.53 -0.17 10.93
N HIS A 95 13.69 -0.90 11.66
CA HIS A 95 14.14 -1.76 12.75
C HIS A 95 15.01 -2.92 12.26
N GLN A 96 14.69 -3.49 11.11
CA GLN A 96 15.46 -4.60 10.52
C GLN A 96 16.74 -4.13 9.83
N ASN A 97 16.66 -3.04 9.09
CA ASN A 97 17.81 -2.45 8.42
C ASN A 97 17.52 -0.98 8.09
N LYS A 98 18.06 -0.07 8.89
CA LYS A 98 17.82 1.37 8.74
C LYS A 98 18.29 1.94 7.41
N ASP A 99 19.25 1.30 6.75
CA ASP A 99 19.81 1.80 5.49
C ASP A 99 18.82 1.68 4.34
N ILE A 100 17.82 0.79 4.44
CA ILE A 100 16.79 0.64 3.42
C ILE A 100 15.98 1.93 3.25
N ASN A 101 15.71 2.64 4.35
CA ASN A 101 14.94 3.88 4.33
C ASN A 101 15.80 5.13 4.06
N ASN A 102 17.09 4.98 3.72
CA ASN A 102 17.89 6.10 3.25
C ASN A 102 17.36 6.65 1.91
N GLU A 103 16.74 5.81 1.13
CA GLU A 103 16.01 6.20 -0.08
C GLU A 103 14.60 5.66 0.00
N VAL A 104 13.63 6.55 0.10
CA VAL A 104 12.21 6.22 0.20
C VAL A 104 11.52 6.61 -1.11
N ILE A 105 10.78 5.66 -1.66
CA ILE A 105 9.99 5.86 -2.88
C ILE A 105 8.51 5.81 -2.48
N LEU A 106 7.75 6.80 -2.88
CA LEU A 106 6.30 6.82 -2.69
C LEU A 106 5.61 6.53 -4.02
N PHE A 107 4.80 5.51 -4.05
CA PHE A 107 4.14 5.04 -5.27
C PHE A 107 2.61 5.16 -5.12
N ASP A 108 1.88 5.76 -6.03
CA ASP A 108 2.38 6.37 -7.26
C ASP A 108 2.10 7.86 -7.28
N LEU A 109 2.79 8.57 -8.15
CA LEU A 109 2.65 10.01 -8.30
C LEU A 109 1.42 10.34 -9.15
N SER A 110 0.38 10.83 -8.50
CA SER A 110 -0.79 11.40 -9.17
C SER A 110 -1.32 12.56 -8.34
N SER A 111 -2.09 13.45 -8.98
CA SER A 111 -2.70 14.57 -8.25
C SER A 111 -3.68 14.11 -7.17
N GLN A 112 -4.35 12.99 -7.39
CA GLN A 112 -5.29 12.40 -6.42
C GLN A 112 -4.55 11.77 -5.24
N ASN A 113 -3.48 11.01 -5.49
CA ASN A 113 -2.74 10.33 -4.45
C ASN A 113 -1.95 11.30 -3.56
N ILE A 114 -1.35 12.33 -4.15
CA ILE A 114 -0.61 13.35 -3.40
C ILE A 114 -1.50 14.09 -2.41
N LYS A 115 -2.75 14.34 -2.78
CA LYS A 115 -3.70 15.09 -1.93
C LYS A 115 -4.25 14.28 -0.75
N ARG A 116 -4.02 12.97 -0.71
CA ARG A 116 -4.54 12.12 0.37
C ARG A 116 -3.90 12.40 1.72
N PHE A 117 -2.66 12.86 1.72
CA PHE A 117 -1.90 13.15 2.92
C PHE A 117 -1.42 14.60 2.90
N ASN A 118 -1.16 15.17 4.07
CA ASN A 118 -0.62 16.52 4.17
C ASN A 118 0.91 16.50 4.11
N SER A 119 1.53 17.68 4.06
CA SER A 119 2.99 17.80 3.97
C SER A 119 3.71 17.24 5.20
N GLU A 120 3.10 17.32 6.37
CA GLU A 120 3.68 16.75 7.60
C GLU A 120 3.72 15.24 7.54
N ASP A 121 2.71 14.60 6.95
CA ASP A 121 2.67 13.15 6.77
C ASP A 121 3.83 12.68 5.87
N TYR A 122 4.06 13.37 4.76
CA TYR A 122 5.19 13.04 3.87
C TYR A 122 6.53 13.24 4.58
N GLU A 123 6.66 14.32 5.32
CA GLU A 123 7.87 14.59 6.09
C GLU A 123 8.15 13.50 7.10
N ARG A 124 7.13 13.03 7.80
CA ARG A 124 7.25 11.91 8.75
C ARG A 124 7.74 10.63 8.09
N ILE A 125 7.24 10.32 6.88
CA ILE A 125 7.68 9.14 6.14
C ILE A 125 9.18 9.24 5.82
N TYR A 126 9.61 10.38 5.26
CA TYR A 126 11.01 10.58 4.89
C TYR A 126 11.94 10.67 6.07
N LEU A 127 11.48 11.18 7.21
CA LEU A 127 12.27 11.26 8.44
C LEU A 127 12.19 10.00 9.30
N HIS A 128 11.37 9.04 8.91
CA HIS A 128 11.15 7.77 9.61
C HIS A 128 10.54 7.94 11.02
N GLU A 129 9.77 8.97 11.19
CA GLU A 129 9.08 9.33 12.44
C GLU A 129 7.63 8.82 12.41
#